data_863d4f026966497149a7a7650b19b7c6
#
_entry.id   863d4f026966497149a7a7650b19b7c6
#
_cell.length_a   1.000
_cell.length_b   1.000
_cell.length_c   1.000
_cell.angle_alpha   90.00
_cell.angle_beta   90.00
_cell.angle_gamma   90.00
#
_symmetry.space_group_name_H-M   'P 1'
#
loop_
_entity.id
_entity.type
_entity.pdbx_description
1 polymer ?
#
loop_
_entity_poly.entity_id
_entity_poly.type
_entity_poly.pdbx_seq_one_letter_code
_entity_poly.pdbx_strand_id
1 'polypeptide(L)'
;LLAELASVITSVEGQQRVESQSENFLGQFEPTRIGHPSFVSPHASPIAVNNGLVFVANTPADTVDVIDSQTRDVIARVDVGVDPVSIARRPDGKEVWVSNHISDSVSVIDTDESSPTFLNVIATVQEFDTARKATSFDEPMGIAFANNEKAYVALSSDNQIAVIDVASREVIKRLTITAQDPREIVVRDGKLYVIPFESNNQTQLSGGAAEDIDGDLVTFDIFEHSIRNNSKLSLGHVIDVIKHPDMPDRDLYVFDTETDELIETVDTLGTLLYGMTVDSQGRVFIAQTDARNDANGRAGTEKHGLAEMENRAFLNRITRLDLGGSGAQEPSFFDLEPLPPQQPDPADALATPYGIKISEDDSTLFVSAAGSDKLITIDADTGEVLGRVAVDATPRGVALISANDGSPTQAWVLNAVENTVSLVDVSTTSNPRLIDTVVLEDPTQPVVKRGRKAFETAMASTTGTFSCASC
;
A
#
# COMPACT_ATOMS: atom_id res chain seq x y z
N LEU A 1 17.16 22.42 14.64
CA LEU A 1 17.55 21.71 13.40
C LEU A 1 17.18 22.51 12.15
N LEU A 2 15.94 22.99 12.00
CA LEU A 2 15.54 23.85 10.87
C LEU A 2 16.21 25.24 10.91
N ALA A 3 16.46 25.76 12.09
CA ALA A 3 17.16 27.05 12.28
C ALA A 3 18.68 26.94 12.03
N GLU A 4 19.29 25.80 12.29
CA GLU A 4 20.70 25.54 11.98
C GLU A 4 20.91 25.29 10.48
N LEU A 5 19.98 24.63 9.79
CA LEU A 5 19.99 24.51 8.33
C LEU A 5 19.86 25.87 7.64
N ALA A 6 19.04 26.78 8.18
CA ALA A 6 18.92 28.15 7.65
C ALA A 6 20.19 28.98 7.82
N SER A 7 21.00 28.74 8.86
CA SER A 7 22.25 29.49 9.08
C SER A 7 23.39 29.04 8.16
N VAL A 8 23.33 27.82 7.62
CA VAL A 8 24.32 27.31 6.65
C VAL A 8 24.02 27.78 5.22
N ILE A 9 22.77 28.14 4.94
CA ILE A 9 22.35 28.62 3.61
C ILE A 9 22.68 30.11 3.39
N THR A 10 23.05 30.86 4.41
CA THR A 10 23.31 32.31 4.33
C THR A 10 24.78 32.69 4.13
N SER A 11 25.71 31.76 3.96
CA SER A 11 27.06 32.11 3.51
C SER A 11 27.10 32.17 1.99
N VAL A 12 27.66 33.25 1.45
CA VAL A 12 27.79 33.52 0.00
C VAL A 12 28.49 32.33 -0.74
N GLU A 13 29.39 31.62 -0.09
CA GLU A 13 30.02 30.42 -0.64
C GLU A 13 29.09 29.22 -0.72
N GLY A 14 28.11 29.09 0.17
CA GLY A 14 27.07 28.07 0.14
C GLY A 14 26.11 28.27 -1.04
N GLN A 15 25.69 29.49 -1.32
CA GLN A 15 24.81 29.82 -2.45
C GLN A 15 25.50 29.57 -3.80
N GLN A 16 26.76 29.98 -3.97
CA GLN A 16 27.51 29.70 -5.20
C GLN A 16 27.72 28.20 -5.45
N ARG A 17 27.91 27.39 -4.40
CA ARG A 17 28.02 25.93 -4.53
C ARG A 17 26.71 25.25 -4.89
N VAL A 18 25.58 25.72 -4.36
CA VAL A 18 24.25 25.22 -4.69
C VAL A 18 23.88 25.62 -6.11
N GLU A 19 24.12 26.84 -6.53
CA GLU A 19 23.87 27.30 -7.91
C GLU A 19 24.74 26.56 -8.93
N SER A 20 26.03 26.35 -8.64
CA SER A 20 26.93 25.61 -9.53
C SER A 20 26.57 24.10 -9.62
N GLN A 21 26.03 23.52 -8.56
CA GLN A 21 25.53 22.15 -8.61
C GLN A 21 24.18 22.03 -9.34
N SER A 22 23.31 23.05 -9.23
CA SER A 22 22.04 23.07 -9.96
C SER A 22 22.25 23.29 -11.46
N GLU A 23 23.18 24.13 -11.86
CA GLU A 23 23.51 24.35 -13.28
C GLU A 23 24.17 23.11 -13.90
N ASN A 24 25.08 22.43 -13.20
CA ASN A 24 25.62 21.16 -13.65
C ASN A 24 24.60 20.04 -13.66
N PHE A 25 23.61 20.09 -12.79
CA PHE A 25 22.52 19.12 -12.74
C PHE A 25 21.58 19.26 -13.95
N LEU A 26 21.18 20.48 -14.30
CA LEU A 26 20.32 20.72 -15.45
C LEU A 26 21.00 20.42 -16.80
N GLY A 27 22.33 20.54 -16.87
CA GLY A 27 23.11 20.23 -18.08
C GLY A 27 23.36 18.74 -18.32
N GLN A 28 23.01 17.87 -17.37
CA GLN A 28 23.14 16.41 -17.49
C GLN A 28 21.82 15.70 -17.83
N PHE A 29 20.76 16.42 -18.10
CA PHE A 29 19.51 15.83 -18.56
C PHE A 29 19.67 15.30 -19.99
N GLU A 30 19.83 14.00 -20.13
CA GLU A 30 19.57 13.29 -21.38
C GLU A 30 18.05 13.22 -21.55
N PRO A 31 17.44 13.94 -22.52
CA PRO A 31 15.98 14.04 -22.63
C PRO A 31 15.29 12.73 -23.06
N THR A 32 16.03 11.65 -23.22
CA THR A 32 15.53 10.35 -23.70
C THR A 32 15.29 9.30 -22.59
N ARG A 33 15.59 9.64 -21.34
CA ARG A 33 15.32 8.75 -20.18
C ARG A 33 14.77 9.57 -19.03
N ILE A 34 13.52 9.95 -19.16
CA ILE A 34 12.78 10.61 -18.07
C ILE A 34 12.13 9.48 -17.28
N GLY A 35 12.82 8.99 -16.26
CA GLY A 35 12.13 8.27 -15.20
C GLY A 35 11.12 9.23 -14.54
N HIS A 36 10.04 8.69 -14.00
CA HIS A 36 8.99 9.49 -13.36
C HIS A 36 9.60 10.33 -12.22
N PRO A 37 9.69 11.66 -12.32
CA PRO A 37 10.33 12.50 -11.31
C PRO A 37 9.42 12.75 -10.09
N SER A 38 8.25 12.12 -10.04
CA SER A 38 7.28 12.21 -8.95
C SER A 38 7.56 11.20 -7.83
N PHE A 39 6.68 11.14 -6.87
CA PHE A 39 6.64 10.06 -5.88
C PHE A 39 6.38 8.73 -6.60
N VAL A 40 6.83 7.64 -5.98
CA VAL A 40 6.47 6.30 -6.45
C VAL A 40 4.98 6.10 -6.18
N SER A 41 4.21 5.75 -7.21
CA SER A 41 2.80 5.42 -7.07
C SER A 41 2.57 4.37 -6.00
N PRO A 42 1.42 4.41 -5.31
CA PRO A 42 1.09 3.38 -4.34
C PRO A 42 1.04 2.01 -5.03
N HIS A 43 1.40 0.98 -4.29
CA HIS A 43 1.29 -0.40 -4.74
C HIS A 43 0.11 -1.09 -4.05
N ALA A 44 -0.51 -2.05 -4.73
CA ALA A 44 -1.37 -3.04 -4.10
C ALA A 44 -0.58 -4.35 -3.88
N SER A 45 -0.63 -5.28 -4.80
CA SER A 45 0.14 -6.53 -4.76
C SER A 45 1.18 -6.57 -5.90
N PRO A 46 2.33 -5.86 -5.80
CA PRO A 46 3.24 -5.63 -6.94
C PRO A 46 4.15 -6.80 -7.28
N ILE A 47 4.04 -7.91 -6.58
CA ILE A 47 4.88 -9.10 -6.79
C ILE A 47 4.05 -10.38 -6.64
N ALA A 48 4.23 -11.32 -7.56
CA ALA A 48 3.53 -12.61 -7.52
C ALA A 48 4.42 -13.76 -8.00
N VAL A 49 4.17 -14.96 -7.48
CA VAL A 49 4.81 -16.19 -7.93
C VAL A 49 3.85 -16.97 -8.83
N ASN A 50 4.33 -17.40 -9.99
CA ASN A 50 3.60 -18.26 -10.91
C ASN A 50 4.54 -19.28 -11.56
N ASN A 51 4.27 -20.56 -11.42
CA ASN A 51 5.01 -21.66 -12.05
C ASN A 51 6.54 -21.59 -11.82
N GLY A 52 6.99 -21.25 -10.61
CA GLY A 52 8.43 -21.12 -10.30
C GLY A 52 9.09 -19.83 -10.77
N LEU A 53 8.33 -18.94 -11.40
CA LEU A 53 8.77 -17.60 -11.79
C LEU A 53 8.19 -16.55 -10.83
N VAL A 54 8.99 -15.52 -10.55
CA VAL A 54 8.58 -14.37 -9.74
C VAL A 54 8.39 -13.17 -10.68
N PHE A 55 7.16 -12.68 -10.76
CA PHE A 55 6.76 -11.52 -11.55
C PHE A 55 6.76 -10.29 -10.66
N VAL A 56 7.43 -9.24 -11.09
CA VAL A 56 7.64 -8.02 -10.29
C VAL A 56 7.25 -6.81 -11.10
N ALA A 57 6.33 -6.01 -10.60
CA ALA A 57 6.01 -4.71 -11.16
C ALA A 57 7.19 -3.76 -10.95
N ASN A 58 7.91 -3.48 -12.02
CA ASN A 58 8.99 -2.52 -12.03
C ASN A 58 8.45 -1.14 -12.42
N THR A 59 7.82 -0.49 -11.45
CA THR A 59 7.14 0.80 -11.61
C THR A 59 8.03 1.88 -12.24
N PRO A 60 9.30 2.05 -11.83
CA PRO A 60 10.16 3.06 -12.44
C PRO A 60 10.52 2.83 -13.91
N ALA A 61 10.41 1.59 -14.39
CA ALA A 61 10.83 1.21 -15.74
C ALA A 61 9.65 0.89 -16.69
N ASP A 62 8.42 0.94 -16.21
CA ASP A 62 7.20 0.56 -16.95
C ASP A 62 7.26 -0.88 -17.49
N THR A 63 7.84 -1.79 -16.72
CA THR A 63 8.01 -3.20 -17.08
C THR A 63 7.50 -4.13 -15.99
N VAL A 64 7.30 -5.38 -16.37
CA VAL A 64 7.29 -6.51 -15.43
C VAL A 64 8.60 -7.27 -15.59
N ASP A 65 9.39 -7.29 -14.54
CA ASP A 65 10.61 -8.10 -14.50
C ASP A 65 10.26 -9.51 -14.03
N VAL A 66 10.74 -10.53 -14.77
CA VAL A 66 10.48 -11.93 -14.48
C VAL A 66 11.75 -12.57 -14.00
N ILE A 67 11.73 -13.09 -12.78
CA ILE A 67 12.88 -13.70 -12.11
C ILE A 67 12.63 -15.21 -12.00
N ASP A 68 13.62 -16.02 -12.41
CA ASP A 68 13.61 -17.45 -12.12
C ASP A 68 13.91 -17.66 -10.63
N SER A 69 12.99 -18.32 -9.90
CA SER A 69 13.10 -18.48 -8.44
C SER A 69 14.26 -19.39 -8.00
N GLN A 70 14.80 -20.21 -8.90
CA GLN A 70 15.90 -21.14 -8.61
C GLN A 70 17.26 -20.51 -8.91
N THR A 71 17.40 -19.90 -10.10
CA THR A 71 18.66 -19.26 -10.51
C THR A 71 18.83 -17.86 -9.97
N ARG A 72 17.71 -17.17 -9.67
CA ARG A 72 17.62 -15.77 -9.22
C ARG A 72 17.99 -14.76 -10.31
N ASP A 73 18.05 -15.20 -11.53
CA ASP A 73 18.30 -14.33 -12.67
C ASP A 73 17.02 -13.68 -13.16
N VAL A 74 17.10 -12.41 -13.60
CA VAL A 74 16.04 -11.77 -14.39
C VAL A 74 16.08 -12.38 -15.80
N ILE A 75 15.12 -13.24 -16.11
CA ILE A 75 15.06 -13.97 -17.39
C ILE A 75 14.30 -13.23 -18.49
N ALA A 76 13.43 -12.31 -18.11
CA ALA A 76 12.67 -11.45 -19.04
C ALA A 76 12.34 -10.11 -18.41
N ARG A 77 12.17 -9.09 -19.28
CA ARG A 77 11.55 -7.81 -18.98
C ARG A 77 10.45 -7.61 -20.01
N VAL A 78 9.23 -7.49 -19.53
CA VAL A 78 8.04 -7.37 -20.35
C VAL A 78 7.57 -5.94 -20.28
N ASP A 79 7.59 -5.23 -21.41
CA ASP A 79 7.04 -3.87 -21.48
C ASP A 79 5.53 -3.92 -21.24
N VAL A 80 5.02 -3.09 -20.34
CA VAL A 80 3.60 -2.98 -19.98
C VAL A 80 3.13 -1.53 -20.11
N GLY A 81 1.99 -1.17 -19.53
CA GLY A 81 1.57 0.23 -19.47
C GLY A 81 2.39 1.03 -18.45
N VAL A 82 2.11 2.33 -18.37
CA VAL A 82 2.84 3.26 -17.52
C VAL A 82 2.48 3.03 -16.05
N ASP A 83 3.50 2.92 -15.22
CA ASP A 83 3.42 2.85 -13.76
C ASP A 83 2.72 1.56 -13.27
N PRO A 84 3.27 0.36 -13.53
CA PRO A 84 2.72 -0.90 -13.04
C PRO A 84 2.79 -0.97 -11.50
N VAL A 85 1.67 -1.32 -10.85
CA VAL A 85 1.52 -1.25 -9.37
C VAL A 85 0.95 -2.51 -8.73
N SER A 86 0.37 -3.42 -9.51
CA SER A 86 -0.21 -4.65 -8.98
C SER A 86 -0.10 -5.78 -9.99
N ILE A 87 0.08 -7.00 -9.49
CA ILE A 87 0.19 -8.23 -10.29
C ILE A 87 -0.73 -9.29 -9.70
N ALA A 88 -1.55 -9.90 -10.54
CA ALA A 88 -2.37 -11.04 -10.18
C ALA A 88 -2.20 -12.21 -11.15
N ARG A 89 -2.09 -13.39 -10.59
CA ARG A 89 -2.03 -14.65 -11.34
C ARG A 89 -3.45 -15.16 -11.59
N ARG A 90 -3.79 -15.50 -12.85
CA ARG A 90 -5.01 -16.27 -13.14
C ARG A 90 -4.92 -17.64 -12.47
N PRO A 91 -6.03 -18.20 -11.93
CA PRO A 91 -5.97 -19.44 -11.14
C PRO A 91 -5.34 -20.65 -11.84
N ASP A 92 -5.49 -20.77 -13.18
CA ASP A 92 -4.87 -21.84 -13.96
C ASP A 92 -3.38 -21.63 -14.28
N GLY A 93 -2.82 -20.48 -13.86
CA GLY A 93 -1.41 -20.13 -14.06
C GLY A 93 -1.02 -19.76 -15.49
N LYS A 94 -1.97 -19.59 -16.41
CA LYS A 94 -1.70 -19.32 -17.83
C LYS A 94 -1.58 -17.85 -18.17
N GLU A 95 -1.98 -16.97 -17.28
CA GLU A 95 -1.87 -15.53 -17.45
C GLU A 95 -1.49 -14.86 -16.15
N VAL A 96 -0.74 -13.76 -16.28
CA VAL A 96 -0.50 -12.78 -15.24
C VAL A 96 -1.04 -11.44 -15.72
N TRP A 97 -1.87 -10.81 -14.91
CA TRP A 97 -2.47 -9.51 -15.18
C TRP A 97 -1.77 -8.43 -14.35
N VAL A 98 -1.58 -7.25 -14.94
CA VAL A 98 -0.78 -6.17 -14.36
C VAL A 98 -1.53 -4.86 -14.48
N SER A 99 -1.85 -4.22 -13.35
CA SER A 99 -2.44 -2.87 -13.33
C SER A 99 -1.38 -1.82 -13.62
N ASN A 100 -1.65 -0.99 -14.61
CA ASN A 100 -0.83 0.14 -15.02
C ASN A 100 -1.55 1.42 -14.60
N HIS A 101 -1.18 1.96 -13.46
CA HIS A 101 -1.91 2.99 -12.73
C HIS A 101 -2.09 4.29 -13.53
N ILE A 102 -1.03 4.79 -14.16
CA ILE A 102 -1.04 6.06 -14.89
C ILE A 102 -1.57 5.92 -16.32
N SER A 103 -1.48 4.75 -16.91
CA SER A 103 -1.99 4.52 -18.27
C SER A 103 -3.38 3.91 -18.32
N ASP A 104 -4.09 3.87 -17.20
CA ASP A 104 -5.50 3.48 -17.07
C ASP A 104 -5.81 2.16 -17.76
N SER A 105 -4.99 1.15 -17.52
CA SER A 105 -5.05 -0.12 -18.23
C SER A 105 -4.59 -1.30 -17.38
N VAL A 106 -4.96 -2.50 -17.83
CA VAL A 106 -4.38 -3.75 -17.33
C VAL A 106 -3.73 -4.49 -18.48
N SER A 107 -2.43 -4.77 -18.38
CA SER A 107 -1.70 -5.62 -19.31
C SER A 107 -1.90 -7.09 -18.95
N VAL A 108 -2.12 -7.93 -19.95
CA VAL A 108 -2.27 -9.39 -19.80
C VAL A 108 -1.04 -10.07 -20.40
N ILE A 109 -0.26 -10.73 -19.58
CA ILE A 109 0.96 -11.45 -19.97
C ILE A 109 0.64 -12.94 -20.07
N ASP A 110 1.00 -13.57 -21.18
CA ASP A 110 0.91 -15.01 -21.37
C ASP A 110 2.01 -15.71 -20.57
N THR A 111 1.61 -16.63 -19.69
CA THR A 111 2.52 -17.42 -18.86
C THR A 111 2.40 -18.93 -19.09
N ASP A 112 1.76 -19.37 -20.19
CA ASP A 112 1.76 -20.75 -20.64
C ASP A 112 3.08 -21.05 -21.38
N GLU A 113 3.98 -21.79 -20.75
CA GLU A 113 5.30 -22.14 -21.31
C GLU A 113 5.21 -22.86 -22.66
N SER A 114 4.07 -23.48 -22.99
CA SER A 114 3.85 -24.13 -24.26
C SER A 114 3.39 -23.17 -25.37
N SER A 115 3.05 -21.94 -25.02
CA SER A 115 2.55 -20.92 -25.93
C SER A 115 3.68 -20.25 -26.72
N PRO A 116 3.47 -19.95 -28.02
CA PRO A 116 4.43 -19.17 -28.79
C PRO A 116 4.55 -17.69 -28.33
N THR A 117 3.61 -17.24 -27.51
CA THR A 117 3.58 -15.88 -26.93
C THR A 117 4.00 -15.86 -25.47
N PHE A 118 4.62 -16.93 -24.97
CA PHE A 118 5.13 -17.01 -23.60
C PHE A 118 5.95 -15.76 -23.22
N LEU A 119 5.62 -15.16 -22.08
CA LEU A 119 6.19 -13.90 -21.57
C LEU A 119 6.01 -12.68 -22.51
N ASN A 120 4.94 -12.65 -23.30
CA ASN A 120 4.54 -11.47 -24.03
C ASN A 120 3.20 -10.93 -23.54
N VAL A 121 2.98 -9.63 -23.69
CA VAL A 121 1.65 -9.03 -23.51
C VAL A 121 0.77 -9.46 -24.68
N ILE A 122 -0.34 -10.13 -24.39
CA ILE A 122 -1.28 -10.66 -25.38
C ILE A 122 -2.58 -9.86 -25.47
N ALA A 123 -2.86 -9.01 -24.49
CA ALA A 123 -4.01 -8.13 -24.44
C ALA A 123 -3.79 -6.95 -23.49
N THR A 124 -4.56 -5.89 -23.71
CA THR A 124 -4.67 -4.76 -22.78
C THR A 124 -6.15 -4.52 -22.51
N VAL A 125 -6.53 -4.51 -21.23
CA VAL A 125 -7.88 -4.16 -20.78
C VAL A 125 -7.88 -2.68 -20.45
N GLN A 126 -8.81 -1.95 -21.04
CA GLN A 126 -9.02 -0.52 -20.82
C GLN A 126 -10.42 -0.11 -21.30
N GLU A 127 -10.95 0.97 -20.79
CA GLU A 127 -12.18 1.57 -21.31
C GLU A 127 -11.95 3.04 -21.61
N PHE A 128 -12.29 3.46 -22.82
CA PHE A 128 -12.21 4.85 -23.23
C PHE A 128 -13.54 5.33 -23.78
N ASP A 129 -14.14 6.30 -23.11
CA ASP A 129 -15.35 6.97 -23.59
C ASP A 129 -14.98 7.99 -24.66
N THR A 130 -15.22 7.64 -25.91
CA THR A 130 -14.91 8.50 -27.08
C THR A 130 -15.74 9.78 -27.11
N ALA A 131 -16.92 9.80 -26.48
CA ALA A 131 -17.79 10.97 -26.45
C ALA A 131 -17.29 12.00 -25.42
N ARG A 132 -16.84 11.52 -24.25
CA ARG A 132 -16.28 12.35 -23.20
C ARG A 132 -14.79 12.64 -23.39
N LYS A 133 -14.11 11.84 -24.23
CA LYS A 133 -12.65 11.83 -24.40
C LYS A 133 -11.91 11.62 -23.08
N ALA A 134 -12.40 10.73 -22.28
CA ALA A 134 -11.88 10.37 -20.98
C ALA A 134 -11.90 8.86 -20.80
N THR A 135 -11.04 8.35 -19.94
CA THR A 135 -11.13 6.98 -19.48
C THR A 135 -12.34 6.84 -18.54
N SER A 136 -12.89 5.65 -18.44
CA SER A 136 -13.76 5.20 -17.36
C SER A 136 -13.14 3.99 -16.64
N PHE A 137 -11.83 3.83 -16.80
CA PHE A 137 -11.03 2.79 -16.15
C PHE A 137 -9.84 3.48 -15.48
N ASP A 138 -10.15 4.39 -14.53
CA ASP A 138 -9.21 5.38 -14.02
C ASP A 138 -8.41 4.84 -12.84
N GLU A 139 -7.08 4.96 -12.93
CA GLU A 139 -6.10 4.56 -11.91
C GLU A 139 -6.32 3.13 -11.36
N PRO A 140 -6.20 2.08 -12.19
CA PRO A 140 -6.36 0.69 -11.73
C PRO A 140 -5.28 0.29 -10.71
N MET A 141 -5.73 -0.37 -9.64
CA MET A 141 -4.90 -0.83 -8.51
C MET A 141 -4.97 -2.36 -8.36
N GLY A 142 -5.47 -2.87 -7.26
CA GLY A 142 -5.56 -4.29 -6.97
C GLY A 142 -6.32 -5.09 -8.02
N ILE A 143 -5.84 -6.31 -8.32
CA ILE A 143 -6.50 -7.28 -9.21
C ILE A 143 -6.75 -8.56 -8.43
N ALA A 144 -7.94 -9.14 -8.55
CA ALA A 144 -8.25 -10.45 -8.01
C ALA A 144 -9.12 -11.27 -8.97
N PHE A 145 -8.87 -12.57 -9.05
CA PHE A 145 -9.65 -13.49 -9.85
C PHE A 145 -10.67 -14.23 -9.00
N ALA A 146 -11.95 -14.21 -9.39
CA ALA A 146 -12.95 -15.12 -8.82
C ALA A 146 -12.70 -16.54 -9.29
N ASN A 147 -12.35 -16.69 -10.57
CA ASN A 147 -12.04 -17.96 -11.24
C ASN A 147 -11.32 -17.65 -12.57
N ASN A 148 -11.17 -18.63 -13.46
CA ASN A 148 -10.54 -18.43 -14.77
C ASN A 148 -11.38 -17.59 -15.76
N GLU A 149 -12.62 -17.29 -15.43
CA GLU A 149 -13.59 -16.61 -16.31
C GLU A 149 -13.93 -15.20 -15.84
N LYS A 150 -13.73 -14.89 -14.55
CA LYS A 150 -14.09 -13.61 -13.93
C LYS A 150 -12.94 -13.03 -13.10
N ALA A 151 -12.63 -11.77 -13.34
CA ALA A 151 -11.67 -10.98 -12.57
C ALA A 151 -12.30 -9.66 -12.07
N TYR A 152 -11.67 -9.10 -11.04
CA TYR A 152 -11.99 -7.79 -10.46
C TYR A 152 -10.76 -6.90 -10.50
N VAL A 153 -10.97 -5.61 -10.78
CA VAL A 153 -9.93 -4.57 -10.72
C VAL A 153 -10.45 -3.39 -9.93
N ALA A 154 -9.72 -2.99 -8.91
CA ALA A 154 -10.00 -1.78 -8.16
C ALA A 154 -9.63 -0.55 -9.02
N LEU A 155 -10.53 0.43 -9.11
CA LEU A 155 -10.36 1.70 -9.81
C LEU A 155 -10.32 2.81 -8.77
N SER A 156 -9.12 3.25 -8.41
CA SER A 156 -8.93 4.09 -7.23
C SER A 156 -9.54 5.48 -7.39
N SER A 157 -9.39 6.10 -8.54
CA SER A 157 -9.95 7.43 -8.82
C SER A 157 -11.47 7.41 -9.03
N ASP A 158 -12.02 6.29 -9.51
CA ASP A 158 -13.46 6.14 -9.74
C ASP A 158 -14.25 5.69 -8.50
N ASN A 159 -13.56 5.23 -7.43
CA ASN A 159 -14.17 4.59 -6.25
C ASN A 159 -15.07 3.41 -6.61
N GLN A 160 -14.62 2.59 -7.53
CA GLN A 160 -15.36 1.45 -8.07
C GLN A 160 -14.46 0.22 -8.21
N ILE A 161 -15.13 -0.93 -8.32
CA ILE A 161 -14.48 -2.17 -8.71
C ILE A 161 -15.04 -2.58 -10.08
N ALA A 162 -14.19 -2.68 -11.09
CA ALA A 162 -14.56 -3.22 -12.38
C ALA A 162 -14.64 -4.75 -12.30
N VAL A 163 -15.74 -5.31 -12.78
CA VAL A 163 -15.92 -6.75 -12.98
C VAL A 163 -15.62 -7.05 -14.45
N ILE A 164 -14.67 -7.93 -14.71
CA ILE A 164 -14.15 -8.18 -16.05
C ILE A 164 -14.44 -9.64 -16.44
N ASP A 165 -15.03 -9.83 -17.61
CA ASP A 165 -15.06 -11.13 -18.27
C ASP A 165 -13.66 -11.41 -18.84
N VAL A 166 -13.05 -12.50 -18.38
CA VAL A 166 -11.65 -12.84 -18.70
C VAL A 166 -11.48 -13.22 -20.17
N ALA A 167 -12.49 -13.83 -20.81
CA ALA A 167 -12.41 -14.27 -22.19
C ALA A 167 -12.50 -13.12 -23.19
N SER A 168 -13.45 -12.21 -22.98
CA SER A 168 -13.65 -11.04 -23.85
C SER A 168 -12.74 -9.87 -23.52
N ARG A 169 -12.16 -9.81 -22.30
CA ARG A 169 -11.38 -8.67 -21.77
C ARG A 169 -12.22 -7.39 -21.62
N GLU A 170 -13.51 -7.53 -21.40
CA GLU A 170 -14.44 -6.41 -21.28
C GLU A 170 -14.94 -6.25 -19.83
N VAL A 171 -15.15 -5.00 -19.43
CA VAL A 171 -15.85 -4.69 -18.18
C VAL A 171 -17.32 -4.98 -18.34
N ILE A 172 -17.85 -5.92 -17.57
CA ILE A 172 -19.25 -6.37 -17.65
C ILE A 172 -20.14 -5.79 -16.55
N LYS A 173 -19.54 -5.29 -15.45
CA LYS A 173 -20.27 -4.70 -14.33
C LYS A 173 -19.33 -3.81 -13.52
N ARG A 174 -19.89 -2.89 -12.75
CA ARG A 174 -19.16 -2.06 -11.79
C ARG A 174 -19.81 -2.14 -10.41
N LEU A 175 -18.97 -2.33 -9.40
CA LEU A 175 -19.38 -2.32 -8.00
C LEU A 175 -18.94 -0.98 -7.41
N THR A 176 -19.90 -0.22 -6.92
CA THR A 176 -19.62 1.11 -6.32
C THR A 176 -19.39 0.96 -4.82
N ILE A 177 -18.36 1.63 -4.33
CA ILE A 177 -18.09 1.80 -2.91
C ILE A 177 -18.24 3.27 -2.52
N THR A 178 -18.45 3.54 -1.24
CA THR A 178 -18.63 4.90 -0.71
C THR A 178 -17.33 5.46 -0.09
N ALA A 179 -16.37 4.61 0.19
CA ALA A 179 -15.04 5.03 0.63
C ALA A 179 -14.16 5.43 -0.56
N GLN A 180 -13.00 6.01 -0.30
CA GLN A 180 -12.12 6.55 -1.32
C GLN A 180 -10.88 5.69 -1.53
N ASP A 181 -10.40 5.66 -2.79
CA ASP A 181 -9.19 5.00 -3.20
C ASP A 181 -9.19 3.50 -2.86
N PRO A 182 -10.10 2.66 -3.45
CA PRO A 182 -10.01 1.21 -3.32
C PRO A 182 -8.68 0.72 -3.86
N ARG A 183 -7.90 0.06 -3.01
CA ARG A 183 -6.51 -0.26 -3.33
C ARG A 183 -6.24 -1.74 -3.35
N GLU A 184 -6.29 -2.41 -2.22
CA GLU A 184 -6.07 -3.85 -2.15
C GLU A 184 -7.39 -4.60 -2.22
N ILE A 185 -7.44 -5.63 -3.07
CA ILE A 185 -8.59 -6.54 -3.18
C ILE A 185 -8.14 -7.99 -3.15
N VAL A 186 -8.89 -8.84 -2.49
CA VAL A 186 -8.61 -10.27 -2.35
C VAL A 186 -9.87 -11.07 -2.61
N VAL A 187 -9.76 -12.14 -3.39
CA VAL A 187 -10.83 -13.15 -3.50
C VAL A 187 -10.47 -14.39 -2.67
N ARG A 188 -11.39 -14.79 -1.81
CA ARG A 188 -11.28 -16.02 -1.03
C ARG A 188 -12.66 -16.63 -0.82
N ASP A 189 -12.79 -17.94 -1.04
CA ASP A 189 -13.99 -18.75 -0.74
C ASP A 189 -15.32 -18.12 -1.23
N GLY A 190 -15.33 -17.67 -2.50
CA GLY A 190 -16.51 -17.09 -3.14
C GLY A 190 -16.85 -15.68 -2.69
N LYS A 191 -15.93 -15.02 -1.99
CA LYS A 191 -16.09 -13.61 -1.55
C LYS A 191 -14.97 -12.74 -2.11
N LEU A 192 -15.32 -11.53 -2.50
CA LEU A 192 -14.39 -10.46 -2.83
C LEU A 192 -14.33 -9.51 -1.64
N TYR A 193 -13.14 -9.31 -1.11
CA TYR A 193 -12.82 -8.37 -0.05
C TYR A 193 -12.13 -7.16 -0.67
N VAL A 194 -12.56 -5.97 -0.26
CA VAL A 194 -12.04 -4.69 -0.77
C VAL A 194 -11.75 -3.76 0.40
N ILE A 195 -10.52 -3.25 0.50
CA ILE A 195 -10.19 -2.16 1.40
C ILE A 195 -9.91 -0.88 0.60
N PRO A 196 -10.46 0.27 1.03
CA PRO A 196 -10.02 1.58 0.55
C PRO A 196 -8.70 1.95 1.24
N PHE A 197 -7.96 2.85 0.66
CA PHE A 197 -6.81 3.44 1.35
C PHE A 197 -7.26 4.49 2.35
N GLU A 198 -8.17 5.37 1.93
CA GLU A 198 -8.76 6.39 2.78
C GLU A 198 -10.13 5.90 3.26
N SER A 199 -10.22 5.55 4.53
CA SER A 199 -11.42 4.99 5.13
C SER A 199 -12.44 6.04 5.55
N ASN A 200 -12.12 7.32 5.50
CA ASN A 200 -12.90 8.44 6.06
C ASN A 200 -13.19 8.30 7.56
N ASN A 201 -12.37 7.55 8.24
CA ASN A 201 -12.51 7.23 9.64
C ASN A 201 -12.40 8.49 10.50
N GLN A 202 -13.42 8.77 11.29
CA GLN A 202 -13.50 9.77 12.36
C GLN A 202 -12.39 10.85 12.30
N THR A 203 -12.31 11.55 11.16
CA THR A 203 -11.26 12.53 10.90
C THR A 203 -11.31 13.65 11.93
N GLN A 204 -10.21 13.87 12.64
CA GLN A 204 -10.09 15.02 13.52
C GLN A 204 -9.66 16.27 12.76
N LEU A 205 -10.35 17.36 13.03
CA LEU A 205 -9.86 18.69 12.72
C LEU A 205 -9.41 19.35 14.02
N SER A 206 -8.12 19.55 14.19
CA SER A 206 -7.58 20.33 15.30
C SER A 206 -7.88 21.81 15.09
N GLY A 207 -8.31 22.52 16.08
CA GLY A 207 -8.53 23.96 15.95
C GLY A 207 -9.29 24.68 17.04
N GLY A 208 -9.44 24.12 18.18
CA GLY A 208 -10.07 24.79 19.31
C GLY A 208 -9.41 24.45 20.63
N ALA A 209 -9.75 25.15 21.71
CA ALA A 209 -9.33 24.79 23.04
C ALA A 209 -10.05 23.52 23.49
N ALA A 210 -9.29 22.54 23.96
CA ALA A 210 -9.74 21.19 24.29
C ALA A 210 -10.67 21.08 25.51
N GLU A 211 -11.53 22.06 25.72
CA GLU A 211 -12.49 22.05 26.81
C GLU A 211 -13.84 21.59 26.32
N ASP A 212 -14.10 20.34 26.58
CA ASP A 212 -15.41 19.73 26.73
C ASP A 212 -16.42 19.89 25.59
N ILE A 213 -16.23 19.08 24.62
CA ILE A 213 -17.40 18.41 24.10
C ILE A 213 -17.37 17.02 24.74
N ASP A 214 -18.43 16.66 25.44
CA ASP A 214 -18.65 15.39 26.16
C ASP A 214 -18.50 14.13 25.26
N GLY A 215 -17.42 14.02 24.51
CA GLY A 215 -17.18 12.91 23.60
C GLY A 215 -18.15 12.80 22.42
N ASP A 216 -19.05 13.77 22.26
CA ASP A 216 -20.02 13.74 21.18
C ASP A 216 -19.37 14.12 19.85
N LEU A 217 -19.52 13.24 18.88
CA LEU A 217 -19.15 13.49 17.50
C LEU A 217 -20.01 14.58 16.90
N VAL A 218 -19.39 15.68 16.45
CA VAL A 218 -20.14 16.70 15.75
C VAL A 218 -20.22 16.33 14.28
N THR A 219 -21.42 16.14 13.79
CA THR A 219 -21.70 15.91 12.38
C THR A 219 -21.99 17.24 11.70
N PHE A 220 -21.25 17.57 10.64
CA PHE A 220 -21.53 18.73 9.82
C PHE A 220 -21.09 18.52 8.38
N ASP A 221 -21.67 19.29 7.47
CA ASP A 221 -21.24 19.29 6.07
C ASP A 221 -19.93 20.08 5.93
N ILE A 222 -18.83 19.35 5.76
CA ILE A 222 -17.51 19.94 5.62
C ILE A 222 -17.39 20.77 4.34
N PHE A 223 -18.05 20.39 3.26
CA PHE A 223 -18.05 21.12 2.01
C PHE A 223 -18.75 22.47 2.16
N GLU A 224 -19.98 22.50 2.71
CA GLU A 224 -20.67 23.73 3.03
C GLU A 224 -19.89 24.60 4.02
N HIS A 225 -19.27 23.99 5.02
CA HIS A 225 -18.46 24.69 6.00
C HIS A 225 -17.24 25.35 5.34
N SER A 226 -16.53 24.65 4.47
CA SER A 226 -15.37 25.18 3.74
C SER A 226 -15.75 26.38 2.85
N ILE A 227 -16.89 26.29 2.17
CA ILE A 227 -17.40 27.37 1.34
C ILE A 227 -17.75 28.60 2.19
N ARG A 228 -18.50 28.43 3.26
CA ARG A 228 -18.93 29.53 4.15
C ARG A 228 -17.76 30.23 4.81
N ASN A 229 -16.71 29.52 5.14
CA ASN A 229 -15.54 30.03 5.85
C ASN A 229 -14.34 30.28 4.95
N ASN A 230 -14.52 30.26 3.63
CA ASN A 230 -13.45 30.47 2.65
C ASN A 230 -12.23 29.59 2.94
N SER A 231 -12.47 28.31 3.15
CA SER A 231 -11.47 27.29 3.48
C SER A 231 -10.76 27.51 4.82
N LYS A 232 -11.29 28.33 5.70
CA LYS A 232 -10.78 28.45 7.06
C LYS A 232 -11.44 27.40 7.92
N LEU A 233 -10.66 26.43 8.35
CA LEU A 233 -11.14 25.31 9.17
C LEU A 233 -11.28 25.62 10.66
N SER A 234 -11.33 26.91 11.05
CA SER A 234 -11.66 27.25 12.43
C SER A 234 -13.14 27.15 12.64
N LEU A 235 -13.56 26.12 13.32
CA LEU A 235 -14.99 25.85 13.63
C LEU A 235 -15.51 26.68 14.81
N GLY A 236 -14.64 27.39 15.52
CA GLY A 236 -15.00 28.11 16.75
C GLY A 236 -15.47 27.17 17.88
N HIS A 237 -15.25 25.91 17.71
CA HIS A 237 -15.56 24.85 18.66
C HIS A 237 -14.30 24.02 18.91
N VAL A 238 -14.29 23.33 20.01
CA VAL A 238 -13.31 22.33 20.36
C VAL A 238 -13.62 21.01 19.69
N ILE A 239 -13.84 21.01 18.40
CA ILE A 239 -14.32 19.82 17.76
C ILE A 239 -13.20 19.05 17.19
N ASP A 240 -13.17 17.82 17.53
CA ASP A 240 -12.11 16.95 17.25
C ASP A 240 -12.48 15.84 16.27
N VAL A 241 -13.76 15.57 16.07
CA VAL A 241 -14.18 14.47 15.18
C VAL A 241 -15.30 14.91 14.26
N ILE A 242 -15.10 14.68 12.97
CA ILE A 242 -16.07 15.01 11.92
C ILE A 242 -16.58 13.72 11.31
N LYS A 243 -17.90 13.59 11.25
CA LYS A 243 -18.58 12.61 10.42
C LYS A 243 -19.34 13.31 9.31
N HIS A 244 -19.19 12.83 8.09
CA HIS A 244 -19.98 13.28 6.95
C HIS A 244 -20.99 12.19 6.59
N PRO A 245 -22.31 12.49 6.47
CA PRO A 245 -23.33 11.47 6.19
C PRO A 245 -23.15 10.80 4.81
N ASP A 246 -22.59 11.53 3.84
CA ASP A 246 -22.34 11.02 2.50
C ASP A 246 -20.96 10.36 2.35
N MET A 247 -20.14 10.38 3.39
CA MET A 247 -18.84 9.75 3.46
C MET A 247 -18.75 8.94 4.78
N PRO A 248 -19.52 7.85 4.88
CA PRO A 248 -19.51 7.03 6.09
C PRO A 248 -18.16 6.34 6.24
N ASP A 249 -17.79 6.12 7.48
CA ASP A 249 -16.68 5.25 7.84
C ASP A 249 -16.96 3.84 7.27
N ARG A 250 -16.14 3.38 6.33
CA ARG A 250 -16.26 2.09 5.66
C ARG A 250 -14.88 1.60 5.27
N ASP A 251 -14.35 0.67 6.05
CA ASP A 251 -12.98 0.20 5.93
C ASP A 251 -12.86 -1.11 5.16
N LEU A 252 -13.93 -1.89 5.13
CA LEU A 252 -13.97 -3.15 4.41
C LEU A 252 -15.32 -3.33 3.74
N TYR A 253 -15.29 -3.73 2.47
CA TYR A 253 -16.46 -4.17 1.70
C TYR A 253 -16.28 -5.64 1.34
N VAL A 254 -17.34 -6.42 1.52
CA VAL A 254 -17.38 -7.83 1.15
C VAL A 254 -18.49 -8.05 0.14
N PHE A 255 -18.15 -8.55 -1.05
CA PHE A 255 -19.11 -8.89 -2.10
C PHE A 255 -19.12 -10.41 -2.32
N ASP A 256 -20.27 -10.93 -2.70
CA ASP A 256 -20.40 -12.30 -3.21
C ASP A 256 -19.87 -12.38 -4.63
N THR A 257 -18.99 -13.33 -4.94
CA THR A 257 -18.38 -13.42 -6.28
C THR A 257 -19.27 -14.10 -7.32
N GLU A 258 -20.37 -14.74 -6.94
CA GLU A 258 -21.33 -15.33 -7.88
C GLU A 258 -22.33 -14.27 -8.36
N THR A 259 -22.89 -13.50 -7.43
CA THR A 259 -23.93 -12.49 -7.70
C THR A 259 -23.40 -11.08 -7.90
N ASP A 260 -22.19 -10.79 -7.44
CA ASP A 260 -21.57 -9.46 -7.33
C ASP A 260 -22.42 -8.50 -6.47
N GLU A 261 -23.08 -9.02 -5.45
CA GLU A 261 -23.86 -8.22 -4.49
C GLU A 261 -23.04 -7.95 -3.24
N LEU A 262 -23.20 -6.74 -2.68
CA LEU A 262 -22.58 -6.38 -1.41
C LEU A 262 -23.23 -7.21 -0.28
N ILE A 263 -22.40 -7.97 0.43
CA ILE A 263 -22.82 -8.80 1.56
C ILE A 263 -22.71 -8.03 2.87
N GLU A 264 -21.56 -7.35 3.06
CA GLU A 264 -21.20 -6.76 4.34
C GLU A 264 -20.28 -5.55 4.15
N THR A 265 -20.38 -4.60 5.07
CA THR A 265 -19.42 -3.51 5.24
C THR A 265 -19.00 -3.44 6.70
N VAL A 266 -17.72 -3.20 6.94
CA VAL A 266 -17.17 -3.06 8.30
C VAL A 266 -16.49 -1.70 8.41
N ASP A 267 -16.64 -1.06 9.55
CA ASP A 267 -16.05 0.23 9.89
C ASP A 267 -15.07 0.11 11.08
N THR A 268 -14.37 1.19 11.37
CA THR A 268 -13.50 1.31 12.55
C THR A 268 -12.34 0.30 12.58
N LEU A 269 -11.78 -0.04 11.41
CA LEU A 269 -10.64 -0.95 11.28
C LEU A 269 -9.29 -0.22 11.31
N GLY A 270 -9.24 1.04 10.92
CA GLY A 270 -8.00 1.83 10.91
C GLY A 270 -8.11 3.13 10.11
N THR A 271 -7.00 3.84 9.94
CA THR A 271 -7.01 5.14 9.25
C THR A 271 -6.44 5.05 7.83
N LEU A 272 -5.25 4.48 7.65
CA LEU A 272 -4.62 4.27 6.35
C LEU A 272 -4.38 2.78 6.14
N LEU A 273 -5.14 2.18 5.25
CA LEU A 273 -5.16 0.74 5.01
C LEU A 273 -4.31 0.40 3.78
N TYR A 274 -3.18 -0.29 3.98
CA TYR A 274 -2.23 -0.53 2.89
C TYR A 274 -2.44 -1.87 2.18
N GLY A 275 -2.34 -2.96 2.90
CA GLY A 275 -2.43 -4.31 2.35
C GLY A 275 -3.35 -5.21 3.14
N MET A 276 -3.86 -6.25 2.48
CA MET A 276 -4.80 -7.19 3.08
C MET A 276 -4.48 -8.63 2.67
N THR A 277 -4.72 -9.56 3.57
CA THR A 277 -4.76 -11.00 3.27
C THR A 277 -5.90 -11.67 4.01
N VAL A 278 -6.37 -12.79 3.47
CA VAL A 278 -7.48 -13.57 4.04
C VAL A 278 -7.04 -15.03 4.12
N ASP A 279 -7.20 -15.64 5.28
CA ASP A 279 -6.83 -17.04 5.51
C ASP A 279 -7.92 -18.02 5.06
N SER A 280 -7.69 -19.33 5.27
CA SER A 280 -8.63 -20.39 4.92
C SER A 280 -9.86 -20.45 5.82
N GLN A 281 -9.86 -19.72 6.95
CA GLN A 281 -10.97 -19.66 7.90
C GLN A 281 -11.83 -18.41 7.71
N GLY A 282 -11.47 -17.53 6.76
CA GLY A 282 -12.14 -16.26 6.51
C GLY A 282 -11.73 -15.15 7.50
N ARG A 283 -10.59 -15.30 8.20
CA ARG A 283 -10.02 -14.22 8.98
C ARG A 283 -9.32 -13.24 8.06
N VAL A 284 -9.64 -11.98 8.19
CA VAL A 284 -9.07 -10.88 7.41
C VAL A 284 -7.98 -10.21 8.23
N PHE A 285 -6.81 -9.99 7.62
CA PHE A 285 -5.69 -9.29 8.23
C PHE A 285 -5.33 -8.08 7.36
N ILE A 286 -5.28 -6.88 7.97
CA ILE A 286 -5.02 -5.62 7.29
C ILE A 286 -3.80 -4.95 7.88
N ALA A 287 -2.81 -4.66 7.06
CA ALA A 287 -1.65 -3.86 7.42
C ALA A 287 -2.01 -2.37 7.34
N GLN A 288 -1.77 -1.62 8.42
CA GLN A 288 -2.20 -0.24 8.51
C GLN A 288 -1.32 0.65 9.38
N THR A 289 -1.45 1.95 9.18
CA THR A 289 -1.09 2.95 10.17
C THR A 289 -2.37 3.59 10.71
N ASP A 290 -2.52 3.58 12.03
CA ASP A 290 -3.70 4.09 12.71
C ASP A 290 -3.39 5.44 13.35
N ALA A 291 -4.04 6.51 12.87
CA ALA A 291 -3.81 7.85 13.39
C ALA A 291 -4.40 7.98 14.80
N ARG A 292 -3.62 8.56 15.71
CA ARG A 292 -4.07 8.84 17.07
C ARG A 292 -4.98 10.08 17.12
N ASN A 293 -6.09 10.01 16.39
CA ASN A 293 -7.01 11.13 16.24
C ASN A 293 -7.59 11.59 17.58
N ASP A 294 -7.89 10.68 18.49
CA ASP A 294 -8.39 10.95 19.83
C ASP A 294 -7.39 11.75 20.70
N ALA A 295 -6.11 11.50 20.52
CA ALA A 295 -5.04 12.21 21.20
C ALA A 295 -4.68 13.52 20.48
N ASN A 296 -4.71 13.54 19.15
CA ASN A 296 -4.33 14.69 18.34
C ASN A 296 -5.23 15.91 18.61
N GLY A 297 -6.54 15.72 18.68
CA GLY A 297 -7.47 16.80 18.94
C GLY A 297 -7.28 17.45 20.31
N ARG A 298 -6.79 16.72 21.27
CA ARG A 298 -6.48 17.24 22.61
C ARG A 298 -5.12 17.92 22.68
N ALA A 299 -4.15 17.42 21.91
CA ALA A 299 -2.78 17.87 21.95
C ALA A 299 -2.52 19.12 21.09
N GLY A 300 -3.24 19.30 20.00
CA GLY A 300 -2.96 20.30 18.97
C GLY A 300 -3.35 21.74 19.31
N THR A 301 -4.03 21.97 20.41
CA THR A 301 -4.70 23.25 20.65
C THR A 301 -3.82 24.34 21.20
N GLU A 302 -2.74 24.02 21.88
CA GLU A 302 -2.03 25.08 22.60
C GLU A 302 -0.56 25.31 22.24
N LYS A 303 0.23 24.37 21.85
CA LYS A 303 1.65 24.66 21.61
C LYS A 303 2.53 23.52 21.13
N HIS A 304 2.13 22.25 21.25
CA HIS A 304 3.14 21.22 21.41
C HIS A 304 3.08 20.09 20.39
N GLY A 305 2.00 19.97 19.65
CA GLY A 305 1.88 19.02 18.55
C GLY A 305 2.35 17.61 18.91
N LEU A 306 3.29 17.11 18.17
CA LEU A 306 3.82 15.75 18.31
C LEU A 306 4.39 15.44 19.71
N ALA A 307 4.89 16.44 20.44
CA ALA A 307 5.45 16.20 21.78
C ALA A 307 4.40 15.75 22.80
N GLU A 308 3.16 16.24 22.66
CA GLU A 308 2.05 15.82 23.53
C GLU A 308 1.50 14.44 23.18
N MET A 309 1.77 14.00 21.96
CA MET A 309 1.51 12.63 21.51
C MET A 309 2.73 11.71 21.72
N GLU A 310 3.65 12.06 22.58
CA GLU A 310 4.90 11.32 22.83
C GLU A 310 5.72 11.05 21.55
N ASN A 311 5.60 11.94 20.55
CA ASN A 311 6.13 11.78 19.18
C ASN A 311 5.64 10.51 18.46
N ARG A 312 4.42 10.06 18.77
CA ARG A 312 3.74 8.92 18.17
C ARG A 312 2.40 9.36 17.58
N ALA A 313 2.44 9.94 16.38
CA ALA A 313 1.23 10.39 15.65
C ALA A 313 0.39 9.21 15.14
N PHE A 314 1.05 8.11 14.83
CA PHE A 314 0.45 6.90 14.28
C PHE A 314 0.85 5.68 15.11
N LEU A 315 -0.02 4.68 15.12
CA LEU A 315 0.27 3.32 15.61
C LEU A 315 0.42 2.40 14.40
N ASN A 316 1.51 1.64 14.36
CA ASN A 316 1.76 0.65 13.32
C ASN A 316 1.14 -0.67 13.77
N ARG A 317 0.14 -1.16 13.02
CA ARG A 317 -0.73 -2.26 13.45
C ARG A 317 -1.07 -3.23 12.33
N ILE A 318 -1.45 -4.42 12.73
CA ILE A 318 -2.26 -5.32 11.89
C ILE A 318 -3.64 -5.42 12.52
N THR A 319 -4.68 -5.12 11.77
CA THR A 319 -6.06 -5.40 12.19
C THR A 319 -6.41 -6.83 11.80
N ARG A 320 -6.94 -7.58 12.74
CA ARG A 320 -7.55 -8.89 12.51
C ARG A 320 -9.05 -8.79 12.71
N LEU A 321 -9.80 -9.32 11.74
CA LEU A 321 -11.26 -9.38 11.76
C LEU A 321 -11.72 -10.80 11.41
N ASP A 322 -12.57 -11.38 12.25
CA ASP A 322 -13.16 -12.68 12.03
C ASP A 322 -14.57 -12.52 11.41
N LEU A 323 -14.73 -12.89 10.14
CA LEU A 323 -16.00 -12.84 9.41
C LEU A 323 -16.71 -14.23 9.33
N GLY A 324 -16.16 -15.21 10.00
CA GLY A 324 -16.62 -16.62 9.97
C GLY A 324 -17.73 -16.94 10.96
N GLY A 325 -18.83 -16.18 11.00
CA GLY A 325 -19.90 -16.44 11.97
C GLY A 325 -21.21 -15.71 11.63
N SER A 326 -22.02 -15.39 12.63
CA SER A 326 -23.29 -14.66 12.48
C SER A 326 -23.11 -13.14 12.42
N GLY A 327 -22.13 -12.64 11.69
CA GLY A 327 -21.79 -11.22 11.52
C GLY A 327 -20.33 -10.91 11.88
N ALA A 328 -19.85 -9.72 11.51
CA ALA A 328 -18.53 -9.25 11.87
C ALA A 328 -18.38 -9.21 13.40
N GLN A 329 -17.27 -9.74 13.88
CA GLN A 329 -16.88 -9.60 15.28
C GLN A 329 -16.14 -8.26 15.46
N GLU A 330 -16.03 -7.80 16.70
CA GLU A 330 -15.18 -6.67 17.04
C GLU A 330 -13.75 -6.92 16.55
N PRO A 331 -13.12 -5.97 15.85
CA PRO A 331 -11.75 -6.13 15.37
C PRO A 331 -10.78 -6.26 16.53
N SER A 332 -9.73 -7.04 16.34
CA SER A 332 -8.57 -7.09 17.23
C SER A 332 -7.36 -6.46 16.55
N PHE A 333 -6.52 -5.78 17.33
CA PHE A 333 -5.36 -5.07 16.83
C PHE A 333 -4.08 -5.70 17.36
N PHE A 334 -3.20 -6.07 16.45
CA PHE A 334 -1.84 -6.51 16.78
C PHE A 334 -0.92 -5.29 16.72
N ASP A 335 -0.57 -4.75 17.88
CA ASP A 335 0.35 -3.62 18.00
C ASP A 335 1.77 -4.10 17.72
N LEU A 336 2.37 -3.61 16.62
CA LEU A 336 3.71 -4.02 16.20
C LEU A 336 4.82 -3.40 17.06
N GLU A 337 4.48 -2.40 17.85
CA GLU A 337 5.38 -1.63 18.68
C GLU A 337 4.73 -1.39 20.06
N PRO A 338 5.53 -1.14 21.10
CA PRO A 338 4.97 -0.73 22.41
C PRO A 338 4.05 0.47 22.27
N LEU A 339 2.91 0.46 22.97
CA LEU A 339 1.98 1.59 22.96
C LEU A 339 2.56 2.81 23.73
N PRO A 340 2.23 4.03 23.29
CA PRO A 340 2.59 5.24 24.02
C PRO A 340 2.12 5.18 25.49
N PRO A 341 2.87 5.72 26.46
CA PRO A 341 4.07 6.56 26.27
C PRO A 341 5.38 5.79 26.05
N GLN A 342 5.35 4.48 25.99
CA GLN A 342 6.53 3.68 25.71
C GLN A 342 6.97 3.85 24.25
N GLN A 343 8.28 3.84 24.03
CA GLN A 343 8.88 3.95 22.71
C GLN A 343 9.55 2.63 22.35
N PRO A 344 9.50 2.19 21.08
CA PRO A 344 10.32 1.07 20.62
C PRO A 344 11.80 1.47 20.66
N ASP A 345 12.68 0.48 20.78
CA ASP A 345 14.07 0.69 20.38
C ASP A 345 14.08 1.05 18.88
N PRO A 346 14.84 2.08 18.46
CA PRO A 346 14.91 2.44 17.04
C PRO A 346 15.27 1.28 16.09
N ALA A 347 16.05 0.31 16.58
CA ALA A 347 16.37 -0.90 15.82
C ALA A 347 15.16 -1.83 15.64
N ASP A 348 14.19 -1.78 16.53
CA ASP A 348 12.99 -2.62 16.54
C ASP A 348 11.74 -1.93 15.97
N ALA A 349 11.82 -0.63 15.66
CA ALA A 349 10.72 0.11 15.08
C ALA A 349 10.24 -0.49 13.75
N LEU A 350 8.93 -0.50 13.54
CA LEU A 350 8.25 -1.16 12.43
C LEU A 350 7.25 -0.20 11.75
N ALA A 351 7.78 0.90 11.21
CA ALA A 351 6.96 1.95 10.60
C ALA A 351 6.36 1.52 9.26
N THR A 352 5.14 1.93 9.05
CA THR A 352 4.38 1.75 7.80
C THR A 352 4.33 0.28 7.38
N PRO A 353 3.62 -0.58 8.13
CA PRO A 353 3.33 -1.94 7.67
C PRO A 353 2.51 -1.85 6.39
N TYR A 354 3.00 -2.48 5.30
CA TYR A 354 2.49 -2.25 3.96
C TYR A 354 1.97 -3.52 3.29
N GLY A 355 2.83 -4.29 2.61
CA GLY A 355 2.44 -5.56 2.01
C GLY A 355 2.30 -6.65 3.06
N ILE A 356 1.24 -7.44 2.97
CA ILE A 356 0.95 -8.53 3.90
C ILE A 356 0.54 -9.79 3.15
N LYS A 357 1.09 -10.92 3.54
CA LYS A 357 0.67 -12.27 3.08
C LYS A 357 0.62 -13.23 4.26
N ILE A 358 -0.33 -14.16 4.21
CA ILE A 358 -0.40 -15.26 5.17
C ILE A 358 0.18 -16.53 4.55
N SER A 359 0.84 -17.37 5.36
CA SER A 359 1.28 -18.70 4.94
C SER A 359 0.09 -19.61 4.57
N GLU A 360 0.33 -20.60 3.72
CA GLU A 360 -0.72 -21.54 3.28
C GLU A 360 -1.27 -22.41 4.42
N ASP A 361 -0.52 -22.55 5.52
CA ASP A 361 -0.93 -23.24 6.75
C ASP A 361 -1.66 -22.33 7.75
N ASP A 362 -1.95 -21.10 7.39
CA ASP A 362 -2.63 -20.07 8.19
C ASP A 362 -1.90 -19.67 9.50
N SER A 363 -0.64 -20.05 9.67
CA SER A 363 0.06 -19.87 10.94
C SER A 363 0.81 -18.54 11.06
N THR A 364 1.33 -18.02 9.96
CA THR A 364 2.28 -16.91 9.98
C THR A 364 1.93 -15.83 8.96
N LEU A 365 1.90 -14.58 9.42
CA LEU A 365 1.83 -13.40 8.58
C LEU A 365 3.24 -12.91 8.23
N PHE A 366 3.44 -12.54 6.98
CA PHE A 366 4.64 -11.91 6.45
C PHE A 366 4.29 -10.48 6.07
N VAL A 367 4.91 -9.51 6.73
CA VAL A 367 4.56 -8.10 6.58
C VAL A 367 5.80 -7.29 6.25
N SER A 368 5.74 -6.47 5.21
CA SER A 368 6.77 -5.49 4.91
C SER A 368 6.54 -4.23 5.73
N ALA A 369 7.57 -3.73 6.42
CA ALA A 369 7.57 -2.46 7.13
C ALA A 369 8.29 -1.41 6.27
N ALA A 370 7.52 -0.72 5.42
CA ALA A 370 8.06 0.13 4.35
C ALA A 370 8.89 1.31 4.87
N GLY A 371 8.50 1.89 6.02
CA GLY A 371 9.24 2.99 6.64
C GLY A 371 10.48 2.57 7.42
N SER A 372 10.66 1.26 7.66
CA SER A 372 11.75 0.69 8.48
C SER A 372 12.65 -0.28 7.73
N ASP A 373 12.44 -0.46 6.42
CA ASP A 373 13.25 -1.32 5.54
C ASP A 373 13.39 -2.76 6.07
N LYS A 374 12.25 -3.36 6.48
CA LYS A 374 12.23 -4.70 7.09
C LYS A 374 11.12 -5.57 6.51
N LEU A 375 11.37 -6.89 6.48
CA LEU A 375 10.34 -7.90 6.47
C LEU A 375 10.18 -8.43 7.91
N ILE A 376 8.94 -8.58 8.37
CA ILE A 376 8.61 -9.15 9.68
C ILE A 376 7.72 -10.38 9.51
N THR A 377 7.87 -11.31 10.43
CA THR A 377 7.01 -12.49 10.58
C THR A 377 6.23 -12.37 11.89
N ILE A 378 4.94 -12.66 11.83
CA ILE A 378 4.01 -12.49 12.93
C ILE A 378 3.21 -13.77 13.08
N ASP A 379 3.01 -14.24 14.29
CA ASP A 379 2.08 -15.31 14.59
C ASP A 379 0.63 -14.84 14.32
N ALA A 380 -0.08 -15.53 13.43
CA ALA A 380 -1.39 -15.10 12.96
C ALA A 380 -2.50 -15.21 14.03
N ASP A 381 -2.29 -16.01 15.05
CA ASP A 381 -3.26 -16.18 16.14
C ASP A 381 -3.07 -15.17 17.26
N THR A 382 -1.82 -14.91 17.64
CA THR A 382 -1.48 -14.09 18.82
C THR A 382 -1.08 -12.67 18.46
N GLY A 383 -0.61 -12.41 17.23
CA GLY A 383 -0.04 -11.13 16.82
C GLY A 383 1.39 -10.91 17.30
N GLU A 384 2.03 -11.93 17.89
CA GLU A 384 3.42 -11.85 18.33
C GLU A 384 4.36 -11.72 17.14
N VAL A 385 5.26 -10.73 17.17
CA VAL A 385 6.32 -10.59 16.17
C VAL A 385 7.38 -11.64 16.40
N LEU A 386 7.42 -12.67 15.57
CA LEU A 386 8.31 -13.82 15.66
C LEU A 386 9.74 -13.49 15.25
N GLY A 387 9.89 -12.74 14.17
CA GLY A 387 11.20 -12.42 13.60
C GLY A 387 11.20 -11.15 12.76
N ARG A 388 12.40 -10.62 12.55
CA ARG A 388 12.66 -9.43 11.73
C ARG A 388 13.90 -9.64 10.90
N VAL A 389 13.88 -9.19 9.65
CA VAL A 389 15.07 -9.16 8.77
C VAL A 389 15.11 -7.85 8.02
N ALA A 390 16.29 -7.25 7.96
CA ALA A 390 16.51 -6.07 7.14
C ALA A 390 16.49 -6.45 5.64
N VAL A 391 15.84 -5.63 4.85
CA VAL A 391 15.80 -5.67 3.39
C VAL A 391 16.22 -4.31 2.83
N ASP A 392 16.11 -4.09 1.52
CA ASP A 392 16.42 -2.77 0.95
C ASP A 392 15.27 -1.76 1.14
N ALA A 393 15.47 -0.52 0.66
CA ALA A 393 14.63 0.61 0.98
C ALA A 393 13.19 0.49 0.45
N THR A 394 12.26 0.72 1.36
CA THR A 394 10.82 0.82 1.14
C THR A 394 10.21 -0.48 0.60
N PRO A 395 10.22 -1.58 1.37
CA PRO A 395 9.57 -2.82 0.96
C PRO A 395 8.05 -2.64 0.93
N ARG A 396 7.41 -2.93 -0.21
CA ARG A 396 5.97 -2.75 -0.41
C ARG A 396 5.22 -4.00 -0.87
N GLY A 397 5.92 -4.99 -1.40
CA GLY A 397 5.30 -6.23 -1.89
C GLY A 397 5.94 -7.46 -1.28
N VAL A 398 5.14 -8.49 -1.00
CA VAL A 398 5.60 -9.79 -0.50
C VAL A 398 4.93 -10.90 -1.31
N ALA A 399 5.72 -11.86 -1.79
CA ALA A 399 5.23 -13.10 -2.37
C ALA A 399 5.91 -14.29 -1.70
N LEU A 400 5.18 -15.36 -1.48
CA LEU A 400 5.66 -16.53 -0.75
C LEU A 400 5.84 -17.74 -1.68
N ILE A 401 6.85 -18.55 -1.40
CA ILE A 401 6.97 -19.91 -1.90
C ILE A 401 6.92 -20.84 -0.71
N SER A 402 6.00 -21.81 -0.78
CA SER A 402 5.78 -22.81 0.25
C SER A 402 6.31 -24.18 -0.18
N ALA A 403 6.59 -25.04 0.79
CA ALA A 403 6.81 -26.46 0.59
C ALA A 403 5.46 -27.17 0.30
N ASN A 404 5.51 -28.46 -0.04
CA ASN A 404 4.31 -29.25 -0.37
C ASN A 404 3.32 -29.43 0.80
N ASP A 405 3.76 -29.18 2.01
CA ASP A 405 2.93 -29.21 3.23
C ASP A 405 2.33 -27.86 3.61
N GLY A 406 2.53 -26.84 2.77
CA GLY A 406 2.05 -25.47 3.00
C GLY A 406 2.96 -24.62 3.87
N SER A 407 4.03 -25.18 4.45
CA SER A 407 4.96 -24.39 5.26
C SER A 407 5.76 -23.41 4.39
N PRO A 408 5.91 -22.15 4.81
CA PRO A 408 6.64 -21.15 4.03
C PRO A 408 8.14 -21.45 4.01
N THR A 409 8.75 -21.33 2.85
CA THR A 409 10.20 -21.56 2.68
C THR A 409 10.94 -20.30 2.25
N GLN A 410 10.36 -19.51 1.36
CA GLN A 410 10.94 -18.30 0.82
C GLN A 410 9.93 -17.18 0.80
N ALA A 411 10.37 -15.96 1.12
CA ALA A 411 9.65 -14.72 0.86
C ALA A 411 10.46 -13.87 -0.12
N TRP A 412 9.79 -13.43 -1.18
CA TRP A 412 10.30 -12.50 -2.17
C TRP A 412 9.70 -11.12 -1.89
N VAL A 413 10.54 -10.12 -1.68
CA VAL A 413 10.12 -8.80 -1.21
C VAL A 413 10.55 -7.74 -2.20
N LEU A 414 9.58 -7.03 -2.79
CA LEU A 414 9.87 -5.86 -3.63
C LEU A 414 10.19 -4.65 -2.76
N ASN A 415 11.40 -4.11 -2.93
CA ASN A 415 11.89 -2.88 -2.31
C ASN A 415 11.66 -1.72 -3.29
N ALA A 416 10.52 -1.06 -3.20
CA ALA A 416 9.98 -0.20 -4.26
C ALA A 416 10.83 1.05 -4.55
N VAL A 417 11.50 1.64 -3.55
CA VAL A 417 12.36 2.82 -3.75
C VAL A 417 13.78 2.43 -4.09
N GLU A 418 14.31 1.33 -3.55
CA GLU A 418 15.59 0.82 -4.01
C GLU A 418 15.51 0.19 -5.38
N ASN A 419 14.34 -0.27 -5.78
CA ASN A 419 14.07 -1.01 -7.00
C ASN A 419 14.90 -2.31 -7.09
N THR A 420 14.78 -3.10 -6.03
CA THR A 420 15.41 -4.42 -5.87
C THR A 420 14.38 -5.42 -5.35
N VAL A 421 14.71 -6.69 -5.46
CA VAL A 421 13.91 -7.77 -4.88
C VAL A 421 14.77 -8.57 -3.92
N SER A 422 14.41 -8.54 -2.64
CA SER A 422 15.07 -9.33 -1.61
C SER A 422 14.50 -10.73 -1.54
N LEU A 423 15.37 -11.75 -1.57
CA LEU A 423 15.01 -13.14 -1.29
C LEU A 423 15.36 -13.47 0.16
N VAL A 424 14.36 -13.85 0.93
CA VAL A 424 14.48 -14.18 2.35
C VAL A 424 14.15 -15.65 2.58
N ASP A 425 15.02 -16.39 3.27
CA ASP A 425 14.70 -17.70 3.85
C ASP A 425 13.81 -17.51 5.07
N VAL A 426 12.62 -18.07 5.01
CA VAL A 426 11.61 -18.01 6.06
C VAL A 426 11.22 -19.39 6.59
N SER A 427 11.97 -20.42 6.25
CA SER A 427 11.76 -21.79 6.74
C SER A 427 11.80 -21.90 8.28
N THR A 428 12.44 -20.93 8.92
CA THR A 428 12.37 -20.70 10.37
C THR A 428 11.81 -19.30 10.61
N THR A 429 10.51 -19.21 10.84
CA THR A 429 9.78 -17.95 10.96
C THR A 429 10.29 -17.04 12.07
N SER A 430 10.82 -17.61 13.16
CA SER A 430 11.44 -16.85 14.25
C SER A 430 12.85 -16.33 13.94
N ASN A 431 13.44 -16.69 12.80
CA ASN A 431 14.80 -16.27 12.40
C ASN A 431 14.89 -16.13 10.86
N PRO A 432 14.11 -15.24 10.25
CA PRO A 432 14.18 -15.00 8.81
C PRO A 432 15.56 -14.47 8.43
N ARG A 433 16.07 -14.85 7.23
CA ARG A 433 17.42 -14.49 6.77
C ARG A 433 17.40 -14.02 5.33
N LEU A 434 17.97 -12.87 5.07
CA LEU A 434 18.23 -12.42 3.72
C LEU A 434 19.25 -13.38 3.06
N ILE A 435 18.87 -13.97 1.92
CA ILE A 435 19.72 -14.88 1.14
C ILE A 435 20.40 -14.12 0.01
N ASP A 436 19.63 -13.28 -0.70
CA ASP A 436 20.06 -12.63 -1.92
C ASP A 436 19.26 -11.36 -2.19
N THR A 437 19.78 -10.51 -3.08
CA THR A 437 19.08 -9.33 -3.57
C THR A 437 19.25 -9.22 -5.08
N VAL A 438 18.15 -9.28 -5.81
CA VAL A 438 18.11 -9.10 -7.27
C VAL A 438 17.90 -7.63 -7.59
N VAL A 439 18.81 -7.04 -8.36
CA VAL A 439 18.72 -5.63 -8.78
C VAL A 439 17.90 -5.54 -10.06
N LEU A 440 16.88 -4.70 -10.08
CA LEU A 440 16.06 -4.42 -11.25
C LEU A 440 16.61 -3.21 -12.03
N GLU A 441 16.21 -3.08 -13.30
CA GLU A 441 16.51 -1.87 -14.07
C GLU A 441 15.80 -0.65 -13.47
N ASP A 442 16.56 0.40 -13.20
CA ASP A 442 16.02 1.60 -12.58
C ASP A 442 16.46 2.86 -13.35
N PRO A 443 15.60 3.43 -14.17
CA PRO A 443 15.88 4.67 -14.88
C PRO A 443 15.84 5.92 -13.99
N THR A 444 15.45 5.77 -12.71
CA THR A 444 15.33 6.89 -11.76
C THR A 444 16.67 7.55 -11.52
N GLN A 445 16.71 8.85 -11.64
CA GLN A 445 17.93 9.61 -11.37
C GLN A 445 18.36 9.47 -9.89
N PRO A 446 19.67 9.34 -9.61
CA PRO A 446 20.14 9.08 -8.24
C PRO A 446 19.73 10.14 -7.22
N VAL A 447 19.53 11.39 -7.63
CA VAL A 447 19.06 12.46 -6.74
C VAL A 447 17.59 12.29 -6.36
N VAL A 448 16.74 11.88 -7.32
CA VAL A 448 15.32 11.59 -7.09
C VAL A 448 15.19 10.38 -6.18
N LYS A 449 15.94 9.32 -6.45
CA LYS A 449 15.98 8.12 -5.61
C LYS A 449 16.37 8.43 -4.16
N ARG A 450 17.40 9.26 -3.95
CA ARG A 450 17.77 9.72 -2.60
C ARG A 450 16.67 10.54 -1.93
N GLY A 451 15.96 11.38 -2.70
CA GLY A 451 14.82 12.16 -2.20
C GLY A 451 13.66 11.25 -1.75
N ARG A 452 13.31 10.25 -2.56
CA ARG A 452 12.29 9.26 -2.24
C ARG A 452 12.66 8.49 -0.96
N LYS A 453 13.90 8.00 -0.83
CA LYS A 453 14.38 7.35 0.40
C LYS A 453 14.25 8.26 1.63
N ALA A 454 14.62 9.52 1.52
CA ALA A 454 14.51 10.47 2.63
C ALA A 454 13.06 10.76 3.02
N PHE A 455 12.13 10.69 2.07
CA PHE A 455 10.70 10.88 2.31
C PHE A 455 10.05 9.67 2.97
N GLU A 456 10.42 8.46 2.54
CA GLU A 456 9.83 7.20 2.98
C GLU A 456 10.41 6.71 4.33
N THR A 457 11.67 7.02 4.65
CA THR A 457 12.30 6.45 5.84
C THR A 457 11.78 7.06 7.14
N ALA A 458 11.37 6.23 8.07
CA ALA A 458 10.99 6.62 9.41
C ALA A 458 12.20 6.92 10.32
N MET A 459 13.41 6.53 9.92
CA MET A 459 14.64 6.80 10.67
C MET A 459 14.96 8.30 10.84
N ALA A 460 14.30 9.15 10.04
CA ALA A 460 14.38 10.61 10.20
C ALA A 460 13.52 11.13 11.38
N SER A 461 12.58 10.35 11.87
CA SER A 461 11.76 10.73 13.04
C SER A 461 12.46 10.38 14.36
N THR A 462 12.08 11.09 15.42
CA THR A 462 12.67 10.91 16.76
C THR A 462 12.49 9.49 17.31
N THR A 463 11.39 8.85 16.96
CA THR A 463 11.02 7.52 17.46
C THR A 463 11.24 6.39 16.44
N GLY A 464 11.54 6.73 15.17
CA GLY A 464 11.65 5.74 14.09
C GLY A 464 10.31 5.11 13.69
N THR A 465 9.18 5.67 14.12
CA THR A 465 7.85 5.04 13.98
C THR A 465 6.96 5.65 12.90
N PHE A 466 7.38 6.73 12.29
CA PHE A 466 6.67 7.35 11.17
C PHE A 466 7.63 8.14 10.27
N SER A 467 7.26 8.29 9.02
CA SER A 467 8.00 9.05 7.99
C SER A 467 7.14 10.19 7.44
N CYS A 468 7.67 10.97 6.51
CA CYS A 468 6.85 11.93 5.76
C CYS A 468 5.77 11.22 4.92
N ALA A 469 6.03 9.97 4.51
CA ALA A 469 5.10 9.15 3.73
C ALA A 469 4.03 8.42 4.58
N SER A 470 4.02 8.60 5.90
CA SER A 470 3.05 7.93 6.79
C SER A 470 1.70 8.66 6.89
N CYS A 471 1.53 9.76 6.16
CA CYS A 471 0.30 10.55 6.15
C CYS A 471 -0.41 10.43 4.81
#